data_3ebc985b9190e51ad3cfbd1d5d628bc1
#
_entry.id   3ebc985b9190e51ad3cfbd1d5d628bc1
#
_cell.length_a   1.000
_cell.length_b   1.000
_cell.length_c   1.000
_cell.angle_alpha   90.00
_cell.angle_beta   90.00
_cell.angle_gamma   90.00
#
_symmetry.space_group_name_H-M   'P 1'
#
loop_
_entity.id
_entity.type
_entity.pdbx_description
1 polymer ?
#
loop_
_entity_poly.entity_id
_entity_poly.type
_entity_poly.pdbx_seq_one_letter_code
_entity_poly.pdbx_strand_id
1 'polypeptide(L)' 'MSDRINGVVKWFNAGKGYGFISNNQGEDLFVHYSSIRDNGGYRSLEEGQEVEFTRGEGQKGPQAQDVVVI' A
#
# COMPACT_ATOMS: atom_id res chain seq x y z
N MET A 1 -6.26 -16.86 10.37
CA MET A 1 -6.66 -16.52 9.01
C MET A 1 -6.12 -15.18 8.61
N SER A 2 -5.70 -15.09 7.38
CA SER A 2 -5.09 -13.86 6.89
C SER A 2 -6.17 -12.90 6.40
N ASP A 3 -6.07 -11.66 6.85
CA ASP A 3 -6.94 -10.59 6.35
C ASP A 3 -6.26 -9.81 5.23
N ARG A 4 -5.38 -10.48 4.50
CA ARG A 4 -4.64 -9.85 3.43
C ARG A 4 -5.56 -9.54 2.26
N ILE A 5 -5.35 -8.37 1.67
CA ILE A 5 -6.14 -7.87 0.56
C ILE A 5 -5.20 -7.61 -0.60
N ASN A 6 -5.65 -7.93 -1.80
CA ASN A 6 -4.89 -7.62 -3.00
C ASN A 6 -5.35 -6.28 -3.56
N GLY A 7 -4.41 -5.52 -4.05
CA GLY A 7 -4.70 -4.23 -4.65
C GLY A 7 -3.67 -3.84 -5.69
N VAL A 8 -3.87 -2.67 -6.26
CA VAL A 8 -2.98 -2.12 -7.29
C VAL A 8 -2.60 -0.71 -6.88
N VAL A 9 -1.32 -0.40 -7.01
CA VAL A 9 -0.83 0.93 -6.68
C VAL A 9 -1.41 1.94 -7.66
N LYS A 10 -2.13 2.91 -7.14
CA LYS A 10 -2.72 3.97 -7.95
C LYS A 10 -1.64 4.99 -8.30
N TRP A 11 -0.88 5.42 -7.31
CA TRP A 11 0.30 6.24 -7.49
C TRP A 11 1.09 6.24 -6.20
N PHE A 12 2.37 6.55 -6.29
CA PHE A 12 3.21 6.63 -5.11
C PHE A 12 4.30 7.67 -5.37
N ASN A 13 4.53 8.54 -4.40
CA ASN A 13 5.57 9.56 -4.50
C ASN A 13 6.71 9.18 -3.56
N ALA A 14 7.78 8.63 -4.13
CA ALA A 14 8.92 8.18 -3.34
C ALA A 14 9.63 9.32 -2.62
N GLY A 15 9.59 10.51 -3.20
CA GLY A 15 10.21 11.68 -2.57
C GLY A 15 9.48 12.13 -1.32
N LYS A 16 8.17 11.97 -1.29
CA LYS A 16 7.35 12.32 -0.13
C LYS A 16 7.07 11.13 0.77
N GLY A 17 7.25 9.92 0.25
CA GLY A 17 7.12 8.71 1.03
C GLY A 17 5.70 8.23 1.23
N TYR A 18 4.76 8.56 0.34
CA TYR A 18 3.40 8.09 0.46
C TYR A 18 2.71 7.99 -0.89
N GLY A 19 1.57 7.33 -0.89
CA GLY A 19 0.76 7.20 -2.08
C GLY A 19 -0.57 6.55 -1.74
N PHE A 20 -1.21 6.00 -2.76
CA PHE A 20 -2.50 5.35 -2.61
C PHE A 20 -2.53 4.03 -3.35
N ILE A 21 -3.23 3.07 -2.75
CA ILE A 21 -3.46 1.75 -3.32
C ILE A 21 -4.97 1.61 -3.50
N SER A 22 -5.37 1.12 -4.65
CA SER A 22 -6.77 0.85 -4.92
C SER A 22 -7.02 -0.65 -4.70
N ASN A 23 -7.98 -0.99 -3.86
CA ASN A 23 -8.31 -2.39 -3.65
C ASN A 23 -9.28 -2.87 -4.74
N ASN A 24 -9.62 -4.16 -4.70
CA ASN A 24 -10.47 -4.73 -5.74
C ASN A 24 -11.95 -4.32 -5.62
N GLN A 25 -12.28 -3.53 -4.60
CA GLN A 25 -13.62 -3.00 -4.41
C GLN A 25 -13.71 -1.53 -4.76
N GLY A 26 -12.63 -0.97 -5.31
CA GLY A 26 -12.61 0.43 -5.71
C GLY A 26 -12.33 1.43 -4.61
N GLU A 27 -11.95 0.95 -3.43
CA GLU A 27 -11.59 1.82 -2.33
C GLU A 27 -10.12 2.23 -2.46
N ASP A 28 -9.84 3.52 -2.25
CA ASP A 28 -8.47 4.01 -2.23
C ASP A 28 -7.96 4.02 -0.79
N LEU A 29 -6.81 3.39 -0.56
CA LEU A 29 -6.21 3.34 0.76
C LEU A 29 -4.90 4.10 0.75
N PHE A 30 -4.71 4.91 1.77
CA PHE A 30 -3.46 5.63 1.97
C PHE A 30 -2.35 4.64 2.34
N VAL A 31 -1.17 4.81 1.76
CA VAL A 31 -0.02 3.99 2.09
C VAL A 31 1.19 4.90 2.33
N HIS A 32 1.90 4.65 3.43
CA HIS A 32 3.12 5.36 3.77
C HIS A 32 4.30 4.40 3.64
N TYR A 33 5.48 4.92 3.31
CA TYR A 33 6.64 4.06 3.09
C TYR A 33 6.95 3.17 4.29
N SER A 34 6.63 3.65 5.49
CA SER A 34 6.87 2.86 6.71
C SER A 34 5.94 1.64 6.81
N SER A 35 4.88 1.61 6.02
CA SER A 35 3.95 0.48 5.98
C SER A 35 4.32 -0.53 4.91
N ILE A 36 5.36 -0.28 4.13
CA ILE A 36 5.81 -1.18 3.08
C ILE A 36 6.89 -2.08 3.65
N ARG A 37 6.76 -3.38 3.48
CA ARG A 37 7.79 -4.30 3.92
C ARG A 37 9.06 -4.08 3.13
N ASP A 38 10.17 -4.13 3.84
CA ASP A 38 11.48 -3.98 3.23
C ASP A 38 11.80 -5.21 2.38
N ASN A 39 11.96 -4.98 1.10
CA ASN A 39 12.30 -6.02 0.12
C ASN A 39 13.65 -5.68 -0.47
N GLY A 40 14.71 -5.86 0.30
CA GLY A 40 16.04 -5.55 -0.16
C GLY A 40 16.40 -4.08 -0.05
N GLY A 41 15.82 -3.38 0.91
CA GLY A 41 16.15 -1.99 1.18
C GLY A 41 15.30 -0.97 0.46
N TYR A 42 14.39 -1.42 -0.37
CA TYR A 42 13.53 -0.52 -1.14
C TYR A 42 12.13 -0.46 -0.56
N ARG A 43 11.70 0.73 -0.21
CA ARG A 43 10.36 0.96 0.30
C ARG A 43 9.64 1.95 -0.59
N SER A 44 9.51 1.59 -1.85
CA SER A 44 8.77 2.41 -2.80
C SER A 44 7.90 1.52 -3.67
N LEU A 45 6.89 2.13 -4.26
CA LEU A 45 5.93 1.43 -5.11
C LEU A 45 5.84 2.17 -6.43
N GLU A 46 5.41 1.45 -7.45
CA GLU A 46 5.22 2.04 -8.77
C GLU A 46 3.77 1.93 -9.19
N GLU A 47 3.32 2.88 -9.95
CA GLU A 47 1.96 2.90 -10.46
C GLU A 47 1.65 1.62 -11.24
N GLY A 48 0.50 1.01 -10.95
CA GLY A 48 0.08 -0.21 -11.61
C GLY A 48 0.64 -1.49 -11.01
N GLN A 49 1.49 -1.38 -10.00
CA GLN A 49 2.10 -2.54 -9.37
C GLN A 49 1.10 -3.26 -8.48
N GLU A 50 1.10 -4.60 -8.54
CA GLU A 50 0.20 -5.39 -7.70
C GLU A 50 0.83 -5.60 -6.33
N VAL A 51 0.02 -5.43 -5.29
CA VAL A 51 0.47 -5.54 -3.91
C VAL A 51 -0.54 -6.31 -3.09
N GLU A 52 -0.07 -6.81 -1.95
CA GLU A 52 -0.90 -7.45 -0.94
C GLU A 52 -0.69 -6.71 0.37
N PHE A 53 -1.75 -6.46 1.11
CA PHE A 53 -1.65 -5.67 2.32
C PHE A 53 -2.79 -6.00 3.27
N THR A 54 -2.72 -5.47 4.50
CA THR A 54 -3.84 -5.51 5.43
C THR A 54 -4.44 -4.13 5.51
N ARG A 55 -5.76 -4.07 5.68
CA ARG A 55 -6.47 -2.82 5.81
C ARG A 55 -6.50 -2.40 7.26
N GLY A 56 -6.09 -1.17 7.53
CA GLY A 56 -6.17 -0.59 8.86
C GLY A 56 -6.81 0.76 8.80
N GLU A 57 -6.95 1.39 9.97
CA GLU A 57 -7.48 2.73 10.08
C GLU A 57 -6.38 3.66 10.58
N GLY A 58 -6.20 4.77 9.89
CA GLY A 58 -5.23 5.77 10.27
C GLY A 58 -5.89 7.13 10.41
N GLN A 59 -5.08 8.15 10.65
CA GLN A 59 -5.59 9.50 10.82
C GLN A 59 -6.24 10.02 9.54
N LYS A 60 -5.86 9.50 8.41
CA LYS A 60 -6.38 9.93 7.12
C LYS A 60 -7.47 9.01 6.57
N GLY A 61 -7.96 8.09 7.40
CA GLY A 61 -8.99 7.14 7.00
C GLY A 61 -8.42 5.77 6.71
N PRO A 62 -9.02 5.00 5.79
CA PRO A 62 -8.53 3.67 5.47
C PRO A 62 -7.08 3.70 5.01
N GLN A 63 -6.29 2.77 5.50
CA GLN A 63 -4.85 2.79 5.30
C GLN A 63 -4.36 1.37 5.02
N ALA A 64 -3.46 1.24 4.05
CA ALA A 64 -2.82 -0.05 3.77
C ALA A 64 -1.65 -0.23 4.72
N GLN A 65 -1.55 -1.41 5.31
CA GLN A 65 -0.50 -1.75 6.25
C GLN A 65 0.18 -3.04 5.82
N ASP A 66 1.44 -3.17 6.19
CA ASP A 66 2.19 -4.40 5.94
C ASP A 66 2.17 -4.77 4.45
N VAL A 67 2.45 -3.79 3.62
CA VAL A 67 2.34 -3.90 2.16
C VAL A 67 3.50 -4.71 1.61
N VAL A 68 3.17 -5.66 0.75
CA VAL A 68 4.16 -6.51 0.08
C VAL A 68 3.85 -6.50 -1.41
N VAL A 69 4.89 -6.34 -2.22
CA VAL A 69 4.76 -6.44 -3.66
C VAL A 69 4.64 -7.91 -4.04
N ILE A 70 3.64 -8.21 -4.85
CA ILE A 70 3.42 -9.59 -5.30
C ILE A 70 4.28 -9.89 -6.51
#